data_a3e7cb02c12499ededab52ecddc676c2
#
_entry.id   a3e7cb02c12499ededab52ecddc676c2
#
_cell.length_a   1.000
_cell.length_b   1.000
_cell.length_c   1.000
_cell.angle_alpha   90.00
_cell.angle_beta   90.00
_cell.angle_gamma   90.00
#
_symmetry.space_group_name_H-M   'P 1'
#
loop_
_entity.id
_entity.type
_entity.pdbx_description
1 polymer ?
#
loop_
_entity_poly.entity_id
_entity_poly.type
_entity_poly.pdbx_seq_one_letter_code
_entity_poly.pdbx_strand_id
1 'polypeptide(L)'
;GKVSDLVLPVAVLIVSAIGAMVYTGFLGGADNVISAFAGCDAETSLIFASIVTILFMMALYLPRKVITFKSFMDSLSEGFKLMVPAVTILVFAWTLKGVGDAMGLAQFVGSVVGDHASASIFIPVVLFAVAVFLSFSTGTSWGTFAILVPIATGMFAAGTNLEMMIISVSAVLAGAVCGDHISPISDTTVMSSAGAQSNHLNHVSTQMQYAAVTAC
;
A
#
# COMPACT_ATOMS: atom_id res chain seq x y z
N GLY A 1 21.85 16.76 -12.93
CA GLY A 1 20.48 16.42 -13.27
C GLY A 1 19.59 17.65 -13.37
N LYS A 2 18.54 17.54 -14.12
CA LYS A 2 17.50 18.59 -14.26
C LYS A 2 16.22 18.09 -13.58
N VAL A 3 15.33 19.00 -13.19
CA VAL A 3 14.01 18.64 -12.65
C VAL A 3 13.23 17.72 -13.61
N SER A 4 13.40 17.93 -14.92
CA SER A 4 12.83 17.06 -15.95
C SER A 4 13.28 15.58 -15.85
N ASP A 5 14.46 15.33 -15.29
CA ASP A 5 14.98 13.97 -15.15
C ASP A 5 14.23 13.16 -14.06
N LEU A 6 13.53 13.85 -13.16
CA LEU A 6 12.63 13.23 -12.19
C LEU A 6 11.17 13.21 -12.70
N VAL A 7 10.70 14.34 -13.22
CA VAL A 7 9.28 14.53 -13.58
C VAL A 7 8.88 13.67 -14.78
N LEU A 8 9.72 13.58 -15.81
CA LEU A 8 9.39 12.84 -17.03
C LEU A 8 9.19 11.33 -16.79
N PRO A 9 10.08 10.62 -16.07
CA PRO A 9 9.85 9.19 -15.76
C PRO A 9 8.58 8.95 -14.97
N VAL A 10 8.27 9.81 -13.98
CA VAL A 10 7.03 9.70 -13.19
C VAL A 10 5.81 9.91 -14.08
N ALA A 11 5.83 10.92 -14.94
CA ALA A 11 4.73 11.15 -15.89
C ALA A 11 4.55 9.97 -16.84
N VAL A 12 5.65 9.42 -17.38
CA VAL A 12 5.61 8.24 -18.26
C VAL A 12 5.05 7.03 -17.51
N LEU A 13 5.45 6.81 -16.28
CA LEU A 13 4.92 5.71 -15.45
C LEU A 13 3.39 5.83 -15.30
N ILE A 14 2.89 7.01 -14.93
CA ILE A 14 1.45 7.23 -14.73
C ILE A 14 0.69 7.04 -16.05
N VAL A 15 1.15 7.67 -17.12
CA VAL A 15 0.47 7.61 -18.42
C VAL A 15 0.49 6.18 -18.98
N SER A 16 1.61 5.48 -18.89
CA SER A 16 1.70 4.09 -19.36
C SER A 16 0.89 3.12 -18.49
N ALA A 17 0.79 3.35 -17.16
CA ALA A 17 -0.05 2.55 -16.29
C ALA A 17 -1.54 2.71 -16.64
N ILE A 18 -2.01 3.96 -16.78
CA ILE A 18 -3.40 4.23 -17.17
C ILE A 18 -3.68 3.64 -18.57
N GLY A 19 -2.78 3.87 -19.52
CA GLY A 19 -2.92 3.33 -20.87
C GLY A 19 -2.97 1.81 -20.93
N ALA A 20 -2.12 1.13 -20.15
CA ALA A 20 -2.10 -0.32 -20.06
C ALA A 20 -3.36 -0.87 -19.36
N MET A 21 -3.86 -0.20 -18.31
CA MET A 21 -5.12 -0.59 -17.65
C MET A 21 -6.31 -0.50 -18.62
N VAL A 22 -6.43 0.59 -19.35
CA VAL A 22 -7.48 0.74 -20.37
C VAL A 22 -7.33 -0.31 -21.47
N TYR A 23 -6.11 -0.58 -21.92
CA TYR A 23 -5.84 -1.57 -22.95
C TYR A 23 -6.21 -2.99 -22.51
N THR A 24 -5.78 -3.41 -21.30
CA THR A 24 -6.12 -4.75 -20.76
C THR A 24 -7.63 -4.90 -20.52
N GLY A 25 -8.31 -3.82 -20.11
CA GLY A 25 -9.75 -3.82 -19.95
C GLY A 25 -10.50 -4.00 -21.27
N PHE A 26 -10.06 -3.37 -22.34
CA PHE A 26 -10.63 -3.60 -23.68
C PHE A 26 -10.36 -5.02 -24.19
N LEU A 27 -9.19 -5.58 -23.93
CA LEU A 27 -8.91 -6.99 -24.20
C LEU A 27 -9.83 -7.93 -23.43
N GLY A 28 -10.26 -7.53 -22.22
CA GLY A 28 -11.25 -8.23 -21.42
C GLY A 28 -12.70 -8.09 -21.91
N GLY A 29 -12.95 -7.37 -23.01
CA GLY A 29 -14.27 -7.23 -23.63
C GLY A 29 -15.09 -6.03 -23.13
N ALA A 30 -14.45 -5.00 -22.60
CA ALA A 30 -15.15 -3.78 -22.17
C ALA A 30 -15.64 -2.93 -23.36
N ASP A 31 -16.85 -2.39 -23.27
CA ASP A 31 -17.48 -1.59 -24.32
C ASP A 31 -17.10 -0.09 -24.27
N ASN A 32 -16.57 0.38 -23.14
CA ASN A 32 -16.20 1.79 -22.96
C ASN A 32 -14.99 1.93 -22.01
N VAL A 33 -14.39 3.13 -22.00
CA VAL A 33 -13.18 3.42 -21.21
C VAL A 33 -13.40 3.23 -19.71
N ILE A 34 -14.58 3.56 -19.19
CA ILE A 34 -14.88 3.42 -17.75
C ILE A 34 -14.97 1.94 -17.37
N SER A 35 -15.69 1.13 -18.15
CA SER A 35 -15.79 -0.30 -17.93
C SER A 35 -14.44 -1.01 -18.18
N ALA A 36 -13.65 -0.53 -19.15
CA ALA A 36 -12.31 -1.03 -19.39
C ALA A 36 -11.40 -0.79 -18.17
N PHE A 37 -11.42 0.41 -17.60
CA PHE A 37 -10.63 0.73 -16.42
C PHE A 37 -11.10 -0.06 -15.17
N ALA A 38 -12.42 -0.24 -15.01
CA ALA A 38 -12.98 -0.99 -13.89
C ALA A 38 -12.72 -2.51 -13.96
N GLY A 39 -12.66 -3.07 -15.18
CA GLY A 39 -12.40 -4.50 -15.42
C GLY A 39 -10.97 -4.81 -15.87
N CYS A 40 -10.01 -3.89 -15.69
CA CYS A 40 -8.64 -4.08 -16.14
C CYS A 40 -7.89 -5.15 -15.33
N ASP A 41 -6.93 -5.79 -15.99
CA ASP A 41 -5.88 -6.56 -15.30
C ASP A 41 -4.81 -5.59 -14.79
N ALA A 42 -4.98 -5.13 -13.55
CA ALA A 42 -4.11 -4.14 -12.94
C ALA A 42 -2.68 -4.67 -12.76
N GLU A 43 -2.51 -5.95 -12.43
CA GLU A 43 -1.19 -6.57 -12.18
C GLU A 43 -0.35 -6.57 -13.46
N THR A 44 -0.90 -7.11 -14.53
CA THR A 44 -0.25 -7.14 -15.85
C THR A 44 0.00 -5.71 -16.37
N SER A 45 -0.94 -4.80 -16.18
CA SER A 45 -0.82 -3.40 -16.62
C SER A 45 0.33 -2.67 -15.92
N LEU A 46 0.51 -2.86 -14.62
CA LEU A 46 1.60 -2.26 -13.86
C LEU A 46 2.97 -2.85 -14.24
N ILE A 47 3.04 -4.14 -14.58
CA ILE A 47 4.26 -4.76 -15.10
C ILE A 47 4.65 -4.11 -16.43
N PHE A 48 3.73 -3.98 -17.38
CA PHE A 48 3.99 -3.30 -18.65
C PHE A 48 4.41 -1.84 -18.46
N ALA A 49 3.72 -1.09 -17.60
CA ALA A 49 4.04 0.30 -17.32
C ALA A 49 5.46 0.46 -16.73
N SER A 50 5.86 -0.43 -15.82
CA SER A 50 7.21 -0.41 -15.24
C SER A 50 8.29 -0.73 -16.28
N ILE A 51 8.07 -1.70 -17.16
CA ILE A 51 8.99 -2.03 -18.26
C ILE A 51 9.14 -0.83 -19.21
N VAL A 52 8.03 -0.23 -19.64
CA VAL A 52 8.04 0.96 -20.50
C VAL A 52 8.80 2.10 -19.83
N THR A 53 8.58 2.33 -18.55
CA THR A 53 9.25 3.40 -17.80
C THR A 53 10.76 3.14 -17.67
N ILE A 54 11.17 1.91 -17.39
CA ILE A 54 12.60 1.53 -17.31
C ILE A 54 13.28 1.75 -18.66
N LEU A 55 12.67 1.31 -19.76
CA LEU A 55 13.20 1.54 -21.12
C LEU A 55 13.27 3.02 -21.46
N PHE A 56 12.24 3.80 -21.08
CA PHE A 56 12.24 5.24 -21.26
C PHE A 56 13.36 5.92 -20.45
N MET A 57 13.55 5.57 -19.19
CA MET A 57 14.65 6.10 -18.36
C MET A 57 16.00 5.75 -18.97
N MET A 58 16.16 4.53 -19.45
CA MET A 58 17.41 4.11 -20.12
C MET A 58 17.67 4.97 -21.36
N ALA A 59 16.65 5.18 -22.20
CA ALA A 59 16.75 6.02 -23.41
C ALA A 59 16.96 7.50 -23.07
N LEU A 60 16.46 7.99 -21.94
CA LEU A 60 16.61 9.38 -21.52
C LEU A 60 17.98 9.67 -20.90
N TYR A 61 18.49 8.77 -20.04
CA TYR A 61 19.67 9.05 -19.22
C TYR A 61 20.97 8.65 -19.88
N LEU A 62 21.02 7.51 -20.59
CA LEU A 62 22.29 7.01 -21.16
C LEU A 62 22.83 7.92 -22.29
N PRO A 63 22.02 8.36 -23.29
CA PRO A 63 22.56 9.25 -24.33
C PRO A 63 23.01 10.62 -23.79
N ARG A 64 22.31 11.09 -22.74
CA ARG A 64 22.64 12.36 -22.08
C ARG A 64 23.79 12.24 -21.05
N LYS A 65 24.31 11.03 -20.87
CA LYS A 65 25.39 10.74 -19.90
C LYS A 65 25.08 11.21 -18.47
N VAL A 66 23.80 11.22 -18.08
CA VAL A 66 23.36 11.56 -16.72
C VAL A 66 23.85 10.49 -15.74
N ILE A 67 23.78 9.22 -16.16
CA ILE A 67 24.29 8.06 -15.44
C ILE A 67 24.98 7.10 -16.42
N THR A 68 25.85 6.23 -15.92
CA THR A 68 26.44 5.16 -16.72
C THR A 68 25.50 3.94 -16.76
N PHE A 69 25.64 3.10 -17.78
CA PHE A 69 24.87 1.86 -17.88
C PHE A 69 25.06 0.96 -16.65
N LYS A 70 26.29 0.88 -16.13
CA LYS A 70 26.58 0.12 -14.91
C LYS A 70 25.82 0.69 -13.72
N SER A 71 25.86 1.99 -13.49
CA SER A 71 25.14 2.64 -12.40
C SER A 71 23.62 2.47 -12.53
N PHE A 72 23.08 2.46 -13.76
CA PHE A 72 21.67 2.19 -14.01
C PHE A 72 21.29 0.76 -13.58
N MET A 73 22.09 -0.25 -13.95
CA MET A 73 21.86 -1.64 -13.56
C MET A 73 22.01 -1.86 -12.06
N ASP A 74 22.99 -1.22 -11.44
CA ASP A 74 23.19 -1.26 -9.99
C ASP A 74 21.97 -0.67 -9.25
N SER A 75 21.38 0.43 -9.77
CA SER A 75 20.17 1.03 -9.21
C SER A 75 18.94 0.12 -9.29
N LEU A 76 18.80 -0.68 -10.35
CA LEU A 76 17.72 -1.67 -10.45
C LEU A 76 17.88 -2.76 -9.37
N SER A 77 19.12 -3.26 -9.17
CA SER A 77 19.41 -4.23 -8.10
C SER A 77 19.09 -3.68 -6.72
N GLU A 78 19.45 -2.42 -6.45
CA GLU A 78 19.13 -1.76 -5.18
C GLU A 78 17.60 -1.58 -5.01
N GLY A 79 16.88 -1.22 -6.07
CA GLY A 79 15.43 -1.14 -6.05
C GLY A 79 14.77 -2.49 -5.69
N PHE A 80 15.27 -3.60 -6.23
CA PHE A 80 14.84 -4.95 -5.83
C PHE A 80 15.07 -5.21 -4.35
N LYS A 81 16.26 -4.91 -3.83
CA LYS A 81 16.59 -5.10 -2.41
C LYS A 81 15.65 -4.32 -1.49
N LEU A 82 15.28 -3.10 -1.87
CA LEU A 82 14.33 -2.28 -1.11
C LEU A 82 12.92 -2.90 -1.05
N MET A 83 12.53 -3.70 -2.04
CA MET A 83 11.21 -4.36 -2.07
C MET A 83 11.17 -5.69 -1.31
N VAL A 84 12.32 -6.33 -1.06
CA VAL A 84 12.39 -7.65 -0.40
C VAL A 84 11.67 -7.67 0.95
N PRO A 85 11.82 -6.70 1.86
CA PRO A 85 11.10 -6.70 3.14
C PRO A 85 9.57 -6.67 2.94
N ALA A 86 9.08 -5.81 2.05
CA ALA A 86 7.65 -5.69 1.78
C ALA A 86 7.05 -6.98 1.20
N VAL A 87 7.72 -7.58 0.22
CA VAL A 87 7.30 -8.86 -0.37
C VAL A 87 7.33 -9.99 0.68
N THR A 88 8.37 -10.03 1.52
CA THR A 88 8.48 -11.03 2.59
C THR A 88 7.32 -10.92 3.59
N ILE A 89 6.97 -9.71 4.01
CA ILE A 89 5.82 -9.46 4.88
C ILE A 89 4.52 -9.95 4.23
N LEU A 90 4.30 -9.65 2.94
CA LEU A 90 3.12 -10.10 2.22
C LEU A 90 3.03 -11.64 2.15
N VAL A 91 4.13 -12.33 1.87
CA VAL A 91 4.18 -13.80 1.84
C VAL A 91 3.82 -14.39 3.20
N PHE A 92 4.38 -13.86 4.29
CA PHE A 92 4.04 -14.32 5.63
C PHE A 92 2.58 -14.00 6.02
N ALA A 93 2.06 -12.84 5.62
CA ALA A 93 0.66 -12.50 5.86
C ALA A 93 -0.31 -13.44 5.13
N TRP A 94 -0.03 -13.79 3.87
CA TRP A 94 -0.84 -14.77 3.12
C TRP A 94 -0.75 -16.16 3.74
N THR A 95 0.42 -16.56 4.22
CA THR A 95 0.60 -17.82 4.94
C THR A 95 -0.21 -17.83 6.23
N LEU A 96 -0.15 -16.76 7.02
CA LEU A 96 -0.92 -16.61 8.26
C LEU A 96 -2.43 -16.64 7.98
N LYS A 97 -2.88 -15.94 6.92
CA LYS A 97 -4.27 -16.01 6.48
C LYS A 97 -4.68 -17.44 6.14
N GLY A 98 -3.89 -18.15 5.35
CA GLY A 98 -4.17 -19.55 4.97
C GLY A 98 -4.25 -20.48 6.18
N VAL A 99 -3.38 -20.32 7.17
CA VAL A 99 -3.45 -21.06 8.45
C VAL A 99 -4.72 -20.68 9.22
N GLY A 100 -5.04 -19.39 9.32
CA GLY A 100 -6.26 -18.91 9.98
C GLY A 100 -7.53 -19.47 9.35
N ASP A 101 -7.59 -19.50 8.02
CA ASP A 101 -8.73 -20.08 7.27
C ASP A 101 -8.84 -21.59 7.56
N ALA A 102 -7.74 -22.32 7.55
CA ALA A 102 -7.70 -23.76 7.86
C ALA A 102 -8.11 -24.07 9.31
N MET A 103 -7.84 -23.18 10.24
CA MET A 103 -8.26 -23.29 11.66
C MET A 103 -9.69 -22.86 11.91
N GLY A 104 -10.41 -22.34 10.92
CA GLY A 104 -11.75 -21.81 11.09
C GLY A 104 -11.82 -20.51 11.89
N LEU A 105 -10.77 -19.69 11.84
CA LEU A 105 -10.68 -18.45 12.61
C LEU A 105 -11.85 -17.51 12.32
N ALA A 106 -12.27 -17.39 11.07
CA ALA A 106 -13.39 -16.54 10.65
C ALA A 106 -14.70 -16.97 11.32
N GLN A 107 -14.98 -18.30 11.36
CA GLN A 107 -16.18 -18.85 12.00
C GLN A 107 -16.14 -18.66 13.52
N PHE A 108 -14.97 -18.86 14.14
CA PHE A 108 -14.81 -18.64 15.57
C PHE A 108 -15.06 -17.18 15.93
N VAL A 109 -14.43 -16.24 15.24
CA VAL A 109 -14.63 -14.80 15.48
C VAL A 109 -16.07 -14.40 15.19
N GLY A 110 -16.67 -14.91 14.11
CA GLY A 110 -18.07 -14.67 13.77
C GLY A 110 -19.05 -15.13 14.85
N SER A 111 -18.78 -16.27 15.50
CA SER A 111 -19.60 -16.75 16.63
C SER A 111 -19.47 -15.84 17.86
N VAL A 112 -18.26 -15.43 18.21
CA VAL A 112 -18.03 -14.53 19.37
C VAL A 112 -18.63 -13.14 19.14
N VAL A 113 -18.53 -12.60 17.93
CA VAL A 113 -19.07 -11.28 17.57
C VAL A 113 -20.58 -11.33 17.39
N GLY A 114 -21.11 -12.43 16.80
CA GLY A 114 -22.54 -12.60 16.55
C GLY A 114 -23.36 -12.64 17.83
N ASP A 115 -22.84 -13.22 18.89
CA ASP A 115 -23.48 -13.28 20.21
C ASP A 115 -23.51 -11.92 20.94
N HIS A 116 -22.69 -10.96 20.49
CA HIS A 116 -22.56 -9.63 21.08
C HIS A 116 -22.80 -8.52 20.04
N ALA A 117 -23.97 -8.45 19.44
CA ALA A 117 -24.32 -7.46 18.42
C ALA A 117 -24.03 -6.00 18.85
N SER A 118 -24.16 -5.69 20.14
CA SER A 118 -23.83 -4.37 20.70
C SER A 118 -22.31 -4.08 20.70
N ALA A 119 -21.45 -5.10 20.77
CA ALA A 119 -20.00 -4.97 20.74
C ALA A 119 -19.46 -4.80 19.33
N SER A 120 -20.19 -5.25 18.32
CA SER A 120 -19.75 -5.19 16.91
C SER A 120 -19.54 -3.74 16.42
N ILE A 121 -20.29 -2.77 16.97
CA ILE A 121 -20.15 -1.36 16.63
C ILE A 121 -18.78 -0.77 17.02
N PHE A 122 -18.11 -1.37 18.01
CA PHE A 122 -16.79 -0.92 18.45
C PHE A 122 -15.63 -1.58 17.69
N ILE A 123 -15.89 -2.60 16.87
CA ILE A 123 -14.85 -3.31 16.10
C ILE A 123 -14.03 -2.37 15.23
N PRO A 124 -14.61 -1.44 14.45
CA PRO A 124 -13.82 -0.51 13.64
C PRO A 124 -12.89 0.36 14.49
N VAL A 125 -13.34 0.82 15.65
CA VAL A 125 -12.54 1.65 16.56
C VAL A 125 -11.35 0.87 17.13
N VAL A 126 -11.59 -0.38 17.53
CA VAL A 126 -10.53 -1.26 18.03
C VAL A 126 -9.53 -1.57 16.93
N LEU A 127 -10.01 -1.91 15.73
CA LEU A 127 -9.14 -2.18 14.58
C LEU A 127 -8.32 -0.95 14.17
N PHE A 128 -8.93 0.25 14.20
CA PHE A 128 -8.22 1.50 13.98
C PHE A 128 -7.08 1.68 14.99
N ALA A 129 -7.36 1.55 16.29
CA ALA A 129 -6.36 1.72 17.34
C ALA A 129 -5.22 0.69 17.23
N VAL A 130 -5.56 -0.57 16.97
CA VAL A 130 -4.56 -1.64 16.75
C VAL A 130 -3.73 -1.35 15.50
N ALA A 131 -4.35 -0.89 14.42
CA ALA A 131 -3.66 -0.53 13.18
C ALA A 131 -2.69 0.63 13.39
N VAL A 132 -3.10 1.69 14.12
CA VAL A 132 -2.21 2.81 14.49
C VAL A 132 -1.00 2.29 15.26
N PHE A 133 -1.23 1.48 16.30
CA PHE A 133 -0.16 0.96 17.15
C PHE A 133 0.82 0.06 16.38
N LEU A 134 0.31 -0.88 15.58
CA LEU A 134 1.14 -1.78 14.79
C LEU A 134 1.97 -1.00 13.75
N SER A 135 1.33 -0.10 13.02
CA SER A 135 1.99 0.67 11.97
C SER A 135 3.02 1.64 12.55
N PHE A 136 2.72 2.28 13.67
CA PHE A 136 3.68 3.10 14.41
C PHE A 136 4.90 2.28 14.85
N SER A 137 4.68 1.08 15.40
CA SER A 137 5.73 0.22 15.94
C SER A 137 6.60 -0.43 14.86
N THR A 138 6.02 -0.71 13.69
CA THR A 138 6.72 -1.36 12.57
C THR A 138 7.29 -0.38 11.55
N GLY A 139 6.79 0.87 11.54
CA GLY A 139 7.16 1.90 10.57
C GLY A 139 6.68 1.59 9.16
N THR A 140 5.60 0.82 9.01
CA THR A 140 5.04 0.50 7.68
C THR A 140 3.53 0.30 7.71
N SER A 141 2.82 1.06 6.89
CA SER A 141 1.38 0.85 6.65
C SER A 141 1.11 -0.43 5.86
N TRP A 142 1.96 -0.78 4.91
CA TRP A 142 1.79 -1.97 4.08
C TRP A 142 1.83 -3.27 4.87
N GLY A 143 2.78 -3.40 5.81
CA GLY A 143 2.85 -4.54 6.71
C GLY A 143 1.61 -4.67 7.58
N THR A 144 1.10 -3.56 8.06
CA THR A 144 -0.12 -3.50 8.86
C THR A 144 -1.35 -3.89 8.04
N PHE A 145 -1.48 -3.42 6.78
CA PHE A 145 -2.54 -3.85 5.86
C PHE A 145 -2.52 -5.36 5.64
N ALA A 146 -1.34 -5.90 5.36
CA ALA A 146 -1.18 -7.32 5.08
C ALA A 146 -1.63 -8.23 6.23
N ILE A 147 -1.51 -7.75 7.48
CA ILE A 147 -1.92 -8.49 8.67
C ILE A 147 -3.40 -8.25 9.00
N LEU A 148 -3.83 -7.00 9.07
CA LEU A 148 -5.13 -6.67 9.64
C LEU A 148 -6.29 -6.73 8.62
N VAL A 149 -6.07 -6.48 7.33
CA VAL A 149 -7.16 -6.57 6.34
C VAL A 149 -7.71 -7.98 6.21
N PRO A 150 -6.90 -9.07 6.11
CA PRO A 150 -7.42 -10.43 6.14
C PRO A 150 -8.19 -10.76 7.43
N ILE A 151 -7.74 -10.24 8.57
CA ILE A 151 -8.45 -10.43 9.86
C ILE A 151 -9.79 -9.71 9.81
N ALA A 152 -9.81 -8.43 9.44
CA ALA A 152 -11.05 -7.64 9.36
C ALA A 152 -12.07 -8.25 8.39
N THR A 153 -11.63 -8.69 7.20
CA THR A 153 -12.52 -9.37 6.24
C THR A 153 -12.99 -10.73 6.75
N GLY A 154 -12.12 -11.47 7.43
CA GLY A 154 -12.46 -12.77 8.02
C GLY A 154 -13.52 -12.69 9.11
N MET A 155 -13.55 -11.60 9.89
CA MET A 155 -14.58 -11.38 10.92
C MET A 155 -16.01 -11.28 10.34
N PHE A 156 -16.16 -10.87 9.07
CA PHE A 156 -17.44 -10.67 8.40
C PHE A 156 -17.65 -11.61 7.20
N ALA A 157 -16.82 -12.65 7.04
CA ALA A 157 -16.81 -13.54 5.87
C ALA A 157 -18.12 -14.32 5.64
N ALA A 158 -18.99 -14.40 6.64
CA ALA A 158 -20.29 -15.07 6.52
C ALA A 158 -21.39 -14.24 5.82
N GLY A 159 -21.04 -13.10 5.21
CA GLY A 159 -21.99 -12.26 4.47
C GLY A 159 -23.02 -11.53 5.33
N THR A 160 -22.86 -11.54 6.64
CA THR A 160 -23.86 -11.05 7.59
C THR A 160 -23.91 -9.53 7.71
N ASN A 161 -22.83 -8.82 7.39
CA ASN A 161 -22.83 -7.36 7.46
C ASN A 161 -21.72 -6.74 6.60
N LEU A 162 -21.97 -6.62 5.28
CA LEU A 162 -21.03 -6.03 4.33
C LEU A 162 -20.65 -4.58 4.69
N GLU A 163 -21.61 -3.81 5.21
CA GLU A 163 -21.37 -2.42 5.60
C GLU A 163 -20.34 -2.33 6.73
N MET A 164 -20.50 -3.13 7.79
CA MET A 164 -19.53 -3.17 8.89
C MET A 164 -18.17 -3.70 8.46
N MET A 165 -18.13 -4.63 7.51
CA MET A 165 -16.86 -5.08 6.92
C MET A 165 -16.13 -3.94 6.21
N ILE A 166 -16.83 -3.17 5.38
CA ILE A 166 -16.26 -2.03 4.67
C ILE A 166 -15.75 -0.98 5.66
N ILE A 167 -16.55 -0.64 6.69
CA ILE A 167 -16.16 0.31 7.73
C ILE A 167 -14.92 -0.19 8.48
N SER A 168 -14.88 -1.49 8.83
CA SER A 168 -13.75 -2.08 9.55
C SER A 168 -12.46 -2.11 8.73
N VAL A 169 -12.54 -2.46 7.45
CA VAL A 169 -11.41 -2.39 6.53
C VAL A 169 -10.94 -0.95 6.36
N SER A 170 -11.87 0.00 6.20
CA SER A 170 -11.54 1.42 6.11
C SER A 170 -10.85 1.93 7.37
N ALA A 171 -11.28 1.49 8.54
CA ALA A 171 -10.65 1.81 9.82
C ALA A 171 -9.22 1.25 9.93
N VAL A 172 -8.99 0.03 9.45
CA VAL A 172 -7.63 -0.56 9.36
C VAL A 172 -6.74 0.28 8.44
N LEU A 173 -7.23 0.64 7.25
CA LEU A 173 -6.46 1.42 6.29
C LEU A 173 -6.11 2.80 6.86
N ALA A 174 -7.10 3.50 7.43
CA ALA A 174 -6.90 4.81 8.03
C ALA A 174 -5.93 4.75 9.23
N GLY A 175 -6.11 3.78 10.13
CA GLY A 175 -5.25 3.60 11.30
C GLY A 175 -3.81 3.27 10.92
N ALA A 176 -3.61 2.39 9.94
CA ALA A 176 -2.28 2.02 9.48
C ALA A 176 -1.54 3.19 8.82
N VAL A 177 -2.23 3.98 8.00
CA VAL A 177 -1.64 5.21 7.42
C VAL A 177 -1.32 6.23 8.50
N CYS A 178 -2.21 6.41 9.48
CA CYS A 178 -1.99 7.31 10.61
C CYS A 178 -0.76 6.90 11.41
N GLY A 179 -0.64 5.63 11.77
CA GLY A 179 0.50 5.10 12.55
C GLY A 179 1.83 5.21 11.82
N ASP A 180 1.85 4.87 10.54
CA ASP A 180 3.03 5.03 9.66
C ASP A 180 3.48 6.49 9.59
N HIS A 181 2.54 7.39 9.40
CA HIS A 181 2.79 8.82 9.24
C HIS A 181 3.44 9.47 10.47
N ILE A 182 3.12 9.01 11.66
CA ILE A 182 3.68 9.51 12.92
C ILE A 182 4.87 8.69 13.43
N SER A 183 5.22 7.60 12.75
CA SER A 183 6.32 6.72 13.18
C SER A 183 7.69 7.34 12.88
N PRO A 184 8.59 7.41 13.88
CA PRO A 184 9.95 7.88 13.66
C PRO A 184 10.83 6.88 12.88
N ILE A 185 10.39 5.63 12.74
CA ILE A 185 11.11 4.59 12.02
C ILE A 185 10.52 4.31 10.64
N SER A 186 9.45 5.02 10.27
CA SER A 186 8.86 4.90 8.94
C SER A 186 9.81 5.38 7.85
N ASP A 187 9.98 4.57 6.81
CA ASP A 187 10.80 4.92 5.65
C ASP A 187 10.27 6.17 4.94
N THR A 188 8.94 6.34 4.84
CA THR A 188 8.32 7.52 4.24
C THR A 188 8.61 8.78 5.04
N THR A 189 8.55 8.72 6.38
CA THR A 189 8.87 9.85 7.27
C THR A 189 10.36 10.18 7.24
N VAL A 190 11.23 9.16 7.23
CA VAL A 190 12.69 9.32 7.09
C VAL A 190 13.02 9.97 5.76
N MET A 191 12.48 9.46 4.65
CA MET A 191 12.76 9.98 3.32
C MET A 191 12.24 11.41 3.12
N SER A 192 11.04 11.74 3.64
CA SER A 192 10.49 13.09 3.52
C SER A 192 11.29 14.12 4.32
N SER A 193 11.71 13.77 5.54
CA SER A 193 12.55 14.65 6.36
C SER A 193 13.94 14.84 5.76
N ALA A 194 14.54 13.79 5.22
CA ALA A 194 15.83 13.85 4.52
C ALA A 194 15.73 14.68 3.23
N GLY A 195 14.69 14.48 2.43
CA GLY A 195 14.45 15.24 1.20
C GLY A 195 14.21 16.72 1.46
N ALA A 196 13.52 17.06 2.55
CA ALA A 196 13.31 18.45 3.00
C ALA A 196 14.52 19.04 3.74
N GLN A 197 15.57 18.27 3.99
CA GLN A 197 16.73 18.67 4.81
C GLN A 197 16.32 19.17 6.21
N SER A 198 15.23 18.65 6.76
CA SER A 198 14.73 18.98 8.07
C SER A 198 15.25 18.02 9.13
N ASN A 199 15.26 18.46 10.40
CA ASN A 199 15.59 17.57 11.50
C ASN A 199 14.48 16.51 11.64
N HIS A 200 14.84 15.23 11.53
CA HIS A 200 13.90 14.12 11.50
C HIS A 200 13.00 14.06 12.74
N LEU A 201 13.55 14.18 13.95
CA LEU A 201 12.77 14.13 15.19
C LEU A 201 11.82 15.34 15.34
N ASN A 202 12.26 16.53 14.90
CA ASN A 202 11.38 17.70 14.87
C ASN A 202 10.24 17.51 13.86
N HIS A 203 10.53 16.94 12.71
CA HIS A 203 9.52 16.61 11.70
C HIS A 203 8.47 15.66 12.28
N VAL A 204 8.89 14.54 12.88
CA VAL A 204 8.00 13.57 13.55
C VAL A 204 7.15 14.23 14.64
N SER A 205 7.78 15.03 15.52
CA SER A 205 7.09 15.67 16.65
C SER A 205 6.00 16.64 16.18
N THR A 206 6.27 17.43 15.16
CA THR A 206 5.28 18.37 14.60
C THR A 206 4.18 17.65 13.83
N GLN A 207 4.53 16.62 13.05
CA GLN A 207 3.59 15.83 12.26
C GLN A 207 2.60 15.06 13.15
N MET A 208 3.08 14.52 14.28
CA MET A 208 2.26 13.82 15.26
C MET A 208 1.11 14.67 15.77
N GLN A 209 1.33 15.98 16.01
CA GLN A 209 0.29 16.89 16.48
C GLN A 209 -0.83 17.09 15.44
N TYR A 210 -0.46 17.23 14.15
CA TYR A 210 -1.44 17.34 13.07
C TYR A 210 -2.20 16.03 12.85
N ALA A 211 -1.49 14.89 12.88
CA ALA A 211 -2.11 13.58 12.73
C ALA A 211 -3.10 13.27 13.87
N ALA A 212 -2.79 13.67 15.11
CA ALA A 212 -3.71 13.50 16.23
C ALA A 212 -5.03 14.28 16.03
N VAL A 213 -4.97 15.48 15.46
CA VAL A 213 -6.19 16.26 15.17
C VAL A 213 -7.01 15.64 14.04
N THR A 214 -6.38 15.04 13.06
CA THR A 214 -7.08 14.43 11.91
C THR A 214 -7.59 13.01 12.19
N ALA A 215 -7.06 12.34 13.22
CA ALA A 215 -7.48 11.00 13.63
C ALA A 215 -8.70 10.99 14.57
N CYS A 216 -9.07 12.14 15.14
CA CYS A 216 -10.26 12.34 15.97
C CYS A 216 -11.46 12.74 15.14
#